data_4f19d43416ba39c085b5b8f74597ce0b
#
_entry.id   4f19d43416ba39c085b5b8f74597ce0b
#
_cell.length_a   1.000
_cell.length_b   1.000
_cell.length_c   1.000
_cell.angle_alpha   90.00
_cell.angle_beta   90.00
_cell.angle_gamma   90.00
#
_symmetry.space_group_name_H-M   'P 1'
#
loop_
_entity.id
_entity.type
_entity.pdbx_description
1 polymer ?
#
loop_
_entity_poly.entity_id
_entity_poly.type
_entity_poly.pdbx_seq_one_letter_code
_entity_poly.pdbx_strand_id
1 'polypeptide(L)'
;FLASGATSIILEKFDEEMAFSSIEKYKVTHSQWVPTMFVRFLKEDPSLRTQYDLSSHQVAIHAAAPCPVAVKEQMIDWWGPILHEYYAGTEYNGITMINSQEWLDHKGSVGRPLFGSLHILDDDGVELPIGEVGGVYFGGETATTFEYHNDEEKTKSAMTDQGYSSLGDVGYLD
;
A
#
# COMPACT_ATOMS: atom_id res chain seq x y z
N PHE A 1 14.75 5.34 -2.75
CA PHE A 1 15.17 6.74 -3.01
C PHE A 1 16.67 6.91 -2.89
N LEU A 2 17.31 6.57 -1.76
CA LEU A 2 18.76 6.75 -1.57
C LEU A 2 19.60 5.98 -2.59
N ALA A 3 19.23 4.74 -2.91
CA ALA A 3 19.90 3.93 -3.92
C ALA A 3 19.85 4.55 -5.33
N SER A 4 18.86 5.39 -5.60
CA SER A 4 18.69 6.12 -6.86
C SER A 4 19.37 7.51 -6.85
N GLY A 5 20.08 7.86 -5.78
CA GLY A 5 20.74 9.17 -5.63
C GLY A 5 19.78 10.32 -5.31
N ALA A 6 18.54 10.02 -4.90
CA ALA A 6 17.56 11.03 -4.52
C ALA A 6 17.85 11.61 -3.13
N THR A 7 17.46 12.86 -2.91
CA THR A 7 17.47 13.51 -1.59
C THR A 7 16.23 13.08 -0.81
N SER A 8 16.41 12.62 0.43
CA SER A 8 15.32 12.29 1.34
C SER A 8 15.15 13.36 2.41
N ILE A 9 13.92 13.86 2.56
CA ILE A 9 13.51 14.77 3.63
C ILE A 9 12.79 13.94 4.69
N ILE A 10 13.35 13.86 5.89
CA ILE A 10 12.83 13.06 6.98
C ILE A 10 12.30 14.01 8.06
N LEU A 11 11.03 13.85 8.43
CA LEU A 11 10.42 14.58 9.54
C LEU A 11 10.58 13.73 10.82
N GLU A 12 11.00 14.33 11.94
CA GLU A 12 11.14 13.63 13.22
C GLU A 12 9.81 13.09 13.75
N LYS A 13 8.73 13.78 13.44
CA LYS A 13 7.35 13.40 13.76
C LYS A 13 6.43 13.82 12.64
N PHE A 14 5.30 13.15 12.56
CA PHE A 14 4.24 13.58 11.65
C PHE A 14 3.53 14.82 12.21
N ASP A 15 3.49 15.85 11.36
CA ASP A 15 2.79 17.11 11.57
C ASP A 15 2.32 17.60 10.21
N GLU A 16 1.05 17.98 10.12
CA GLU A 16 0.36 18.26 8.86
C GLU A 16 0.95 19.49 8.16
N GLU A 17 1.11 20.57 8.92
CA GLU A 17 1.65 21.83 8.38
C GLU A 17 3.12 21.66 7.98
N MET A 18 3.90 20.96 8.79
CA MET A 18 5.30 20.67 8.49
C MET A 18 5.43 19.81 7.22
N ALA A 19 4.51 18.87 6.99
CA ALA A 19 4.49 18.06 5.78
C ALA A 19 4.28 18.93 4.54
N PHE A 20 3.27 19.80 4.53
CA PHE A 20 2.97 20.68 3.40
C PHE A 20 4.04 21.74 3.16
N SER A 21 4.50 22.40 4.21
CA SER A 21 5.60 23.37 4.11
C SER A 21 6.90 22.73 3.61
N SER A 22 7.15 21.46 3.94
CA SER A 22 8.30 20.71 3.40
C SER A 22 8.15 20.41 1.93
N ILE A 23 6.95 20.02 1.45
CA ILE A 23 6.69 19.79 0.03
C ILE A 23 6.97 21.08 -0.76
N GLU A 24 6.43 22.21 -0.32
CA GLU A 24 6.66 23.50 -0.96
C GLU A 24 8.12 23.91 -0.93
N LYS A 25 8.73 23.92 0.27
CA LYS A 25 10.09 24.42 0.50
C LYS A 25 11.16 23.65 -0.27
N TYR A 26 11.06 22.33 -0.26
CA TYR A 26 12.06 21.45 -0.86
C TYR A 26 11.66 20.95 -2.25
N LYS A 27 10.50 21.39 -2.76
CA LYS A 27 9.93 20.92 -4.03
C LYS A 27 9.90 19.40 -4.13
N VAL A 28 9.35 18.78 -3.07
CA VAL A 28 9.25 17.34 -2.95
C VAL A 28 8.39 16.78 -4.09
N THR A 29 8.92 15.79 -4.79
CA THR A 29 8.24 15.15 -5.93
C THR A 29 7.55 13.84 -5.52
N HIS A 30 8.11 13.10 -4.58
CA HIS A 30 7.62 11.79 -4.13
C HIS A 30 7.52 11.76 -2.61
N SER A 31 6.47 11.16 -2.10
CA SER A 31 6.25 11.02 -0.66
C SER A 31 5.69 9.65 -0.30
N GLN A 32 5.81 9.27 0.96
CA GLN A 32 5.23 8.05 1.50
C GLN A 32 4.40 8.35 2.75
N TRP A 33 3.22 7.74 2.83
CA TRP A 33 2.20 7.98 3.83
C TRP A 33 1.59 6.67 4.35
N VAL A 34 0.84 6.80 5.43
CA VAL A 34 -0.10 5.77 5.89
C VAL A 34 -1.52 6.35 5.94
N PRO A 35 -2.58 5.54 5.79
CA PRO A 35 -3.95 6.05 5.70
C PRO A 35 -4.40 6.94 6.86
N THR A 36 -3.88 6.73 8.07
CA THR A 36 -4.16 7.58 9.22
C THR A 36 -3.65 9.01 9.05
N MET A 37 -2.57 9.22 8.29
CA MET A 37 -2.06 10.56 7.94
C MET A 37 -3.02 11.27 6.99
N PHE A 38 -3.59 10.57 6.01
CA PHE A 38 -4.63 11.11 5.13
C PHE A 38 -5.87 11.54 5.91
N VAL A 39 -6.33 10.71 6.86
CA VAL A 39 -7.45 11.08 7.75
C VAL A 39 -7.14 12.36 8.52
N ARG A 40 -5.92 12.56 8.99
CA ARG A 40 -5.49 13.76 9.70
C ARG A 40 -5.47 14.96 8.76
N PHE A 41 -4.87 14.86 7.58
CA PHE A 41 -4.89 15.92 6.56
C PHE A 41 -6.31 16.40 6.21
N LEU A 42 -7.25 15.44 6.06
CA LEU A 42 -8.63 15.76 5.73
C LEU A 42 -9.43 16.38 6.87
N LYS A 43 -8.96 16.26 8.13
CA LYS A 43 -9.57 16.89 9.31
C LYS A 43 -9.07 18.30 9.57
N GLU A 44 -7.94 18.68 8.96
CA GLU A 44 -7.42 20.04 9.09
C GLU A 44 -8.34 21.09 8.48
N ASP A 45 -8.17 22.34 8.88
CA ASP A 45 -8.92 23.47 8.32
C ASP A 45 -8.76 23.49 6.78
N PRO A 46 -9.86 23.58 6.02
CA PRO A 46 -9.79 23.62 4.55
C PRO A 46 -8.87 24.71 3.99
N SER A 47 -8.62 25.80 4.72
CA SER A 47 -7.69 26.85 4.31
C SER A 47 -6.25 26.35 4.19
N LEU A 48 -5.85 25.35 4.99
CA LEU A 48 -4.53 24.73 4.92
C LEU A 48 -4.27 24.08 3.56
N ARG A 49 -5.34 23.59 2.90
CA ARG A 49 -5.25 22.92 1.59
C ARG A 49 -4.80 23.84 0.47
N THR A 50 -4.99 25.14 0.62
CA THR A 50 -4.64 26.16 -0.37
C THR A 50 -3.49 27.06 0.05
N GLN A 51 -2.96 26.85 1.26
CA GLN A 51 -1.92 27.70 1.83
C GLN A 51 -0.53 27.41 1.23
N TYR A 52 -0.29 26.18 0.79
CA TYR A 52 1.02 25.72 0.31
C TYR A 52 0.98 25.31 -1.16
N ASP A 53 2.05 25.61 -1.87
CA ASP A 53 2.25 25.16 -3.26
C ASP A 53 2.70 23.69 -3.30
N LEU A 54 1.76 22.80 -3.60
CA LEU A 54 2.02 21.36 -3.74
C LEU A 54 2.28 20.93 -5.20
N SER A 55 2.46 21.85 -6.14
CA SER A 55 2.56 21.56 -7.58
C SER A 55 3.77 20.70 -7.98
N SER A 56 4.80 20.64 -7.13
CA SER A 56 5.95 19.76 -7.33
C SER A 56 5.66 18.29 -7.00
N HIS A 57 4.59 18.01 -6.24
CA HIS A 57 4.26 16.69 -5.72
C HIS A 57 3.61 15.82 -6.81
N GLN A 58 4.32 14.83 -7.29
CA GLN A 58 3.94 14.01 -8.45
C GLN A 58 3.49 12.59 -8.07
N VAL A 59 4.01 12.07 -6.97
CA VAL A 59 3.73 10.70 -6.51
C VAL A 59 3.57 10.67 -5.00
N ALA A 60 2.43 10.22 -4.54
CA ALA A 60 2.12 9.97 -3.14
C ALA A 60 1.86 8.47 -2.92
N ILE A 61 2.82 7.77 -2.33
CA ILE A 61 2.69 6.34 -2.05
C ILE A 61 2.07 6.15 -0.68
N HIS A 62 1.12 5.22 -0.54
CA HIS A 62 0.63 4.81 0.77
C HIS A 62 0.52 3.29 0.90
N ALA A 63 0.61 2.80 2.13
CA ALA A 63 0.57 1.38 2.46
C ALA A 63 0.38 1.17 3.96
N ALA A 64 0.64 -0.03 4.43
CA ALA A 64 0.71 -0.47 5.83
C ALA A 64 -0.64 -0.66 6.54
N ALA A 65 -1.74 -0.22 5.95
CA ALA A 65 -3.10 -0.47 6.43
C ALA A 65 -4.12 -0.26 5.30
N PRO A 66 -5.31 -0.87 5.35
CA PRO A 66 -6.38 -0.58 4.42
C PRO A 66 -6.76 0.90 4.45
N CYS A 67 -6.84 1.53 3.28
CA CYS A 67 -7.27 2.91 3.16
C CYS A 67 -8.80 2.96 2.94
N PRO A 68 -9.58 3.62 3.82
CA PRO A 68 -11.01 3.74 3.61
C PRO A 68 -11.31 4.42 2.25
N VAL A 69 -12.26 3.87 1.49
CA VAL A 69 -12.61 4.36 0.15
C VAL A 69 -12.86 5.86 0.14
N ALA A 70 -13.71 6.36 1.05
CA ALA A 70 -14.05 7.79 1.12
C ALA A 70 -12.84 8.69 1.46
N VAL A 71 -11.83 8.17 2.18
CA VAL A 71 -10.60 8.91 2.49
C VAL A 71 -9.74 9.03 1.23
N LYS A 72 -9.56 7.92 0.52
CA LYS A 72 -8.74 7.90 -0.70
C LYS A 72 -9.36 8.73 -1.82
N GLU A 73 -10.69 8.67 -2.00
CA GLU A 73 -11.42 9.55 -2.92
C GLU A 73 -11.15 11.03 -2.64
N GLN A 74 -11.33 11.47 -1.38
CA GLN A 74 -11.10 12.86 -1.00
C GLN A 74 -9.63 13.28 -1.19
N MET A 75 -8.68 12.39 -0.98
CA MET A 75 -7.27 12.67 -1.23
C MET A 75 -6.97 12.80 -2.74
N ILE A 76 -7.58 11.95 -3.58
CA ILE A 76 -7.47 12.04 -5.04
C ILE A 76 -8.12 13.35 -5.55
N ASP A 77 -9.28 13.72 -5.02
CA ASP A 77 -9.96 14.97 -5.36
C ASP A 77 -9.10 16.20 -5.01
N TRP A 78 -8.36 16.12 -3.90
CA TRP A 78 -7.52 17.24 -3.46
C TRP A 78 -6.15 17.27 -4.15
N TRP A 79 -5.42 16.15 -4.15
CA TRP A 79 -4.04 16.10 -4.65
C TRP A 79 -3.95 15.78 -6.14
N GLY A 80 -5.05 15.37 -6.75
CA GLY A 80 -5.08 14.80 -8.09
C GLY A 80 -4.73 13.31 -8.08
N PRO A 81 -4.69 12.68 -9.27
CA PRO A 81 -4.49 11.23 -9.42
C PRO A 81 -3.02 10.81 -9.25
N ILE A 82 -2.37 11.26 -8.19
CA ILE A 82 -0.96 10.99 -7.87
C ILE A 82 -0.76 9.91 -6.80
N LEU A 83 -1.85 9.35 -6.25
CA LEU A 83 -1.78 8.34 -5.22
C LEU A 83 -1.47 6.97 -5.82
N HIS A 84 -0.55 6.28 -5.17
CA HIS A 84 -0.20 4.89 -5.42
C HIS A 84 -0.32 4.10 -4.13
N GLU A 85 -0.96 2.95 -4.18
CA GLU A 85 -1.07 2.04 -3.04
C GLU A 85 -0.30 0.77 -3.33
N TYR A 86 0.38 0.23 -2.32
CA TYR A 86 0.89 -1.12 -2.39
C TYR A 86 0.46 -1.91 -1.14
N TYR A 87 0.27 -3.21 -1.33
CA TYR A 87 0.07 -4.19 -0.28
C TYR A 87 1.23 -5.18 -0.30
N ALA A 88 1.92 -5.30 0.83
CA ALA A 88 3.07 -6.17 1.02
C ALA A 88 3.35 -6.35 2.52
N GLY A 89 4.07 -7.42 2.86
CA GLY A 89 4.63 -7.65 4.19
C GLY A 89 6.15 -7.48 4.23
N THR A 90 6.67 -7.41 5.44
CA THR A 90 8.12 -7.42 5.70
C THR A 90 8.76 -8.77 5.39
N GLU A 91 7.95 -9.81 5.27
CA GLU A 91 8.32 -11.17 4.85
C GLU A 91 8.81 -11.23 3.40
N TYR A 92 8.52 -10.19 2.60
CA TYR A 92 8.92 -10.09 1.20
C TYR A 92 8.35 -11.21 0.31
N ASN A 93 7.24 -11.81 0.72
CA ASN A 93 6.61 -12.93 0.02
C ASN A 93 5.87 -12.52 -1.25
N GLY A 94 5.52 -11.24 -1.39
CA GLY A 94 4.89 -10.67 -2.57
C GLY A 94 4.51 -9.22 -2.36
N ILE A 95 4.13 -8.56 -3.44
CA ILE A 95 3.68 -7.17 -3.45
C ILE A 95 2.64 -6.97 -4.55
N THR A 96 1.55 -6.30 -4.23
CA THR A 96 0.64 -5.73 -5.24
C THR A 96 0.79 -4.23 -5.30
N MET A 97 0.34 -3.62 -6.39
CA MET A 97 0.34 -2.17 -6.56
C MET A 97 -0.85 -1.72 -7.40
N ILE A 98 -1.38 -0.53 -7.08
CA ILE A 98 -2.43 0.13 -7.84
C ILE A 98 -2.18 1.65 -7.85
N ASN A 99 -2.41 2.30 -8.99
CA ASN A 99 -2.39 3.74 -9.10
C ASN A 99 -3.80 4.34 -8.94
N SER A 100 -3.89 5.67 -8.86
CA SER A 100 -5.18 6.36 -8.68
C SER A 100 -6.19 6.08 -9.80
N GLN A 101 -5.74 5.98 -11.05
CA GLN A 101 -6.65 5.79 -12.18
C GLN A 101 -7.28 4.41 -12.16
N GLU A 102 -6.48 3.37 -11.97
CA GLU A 102 -6.95 1.99 -11.82
C GLU A 102 -7.84 1.85 -10.58
N TRP A 103 -7.44 2.51 -9.48
CA TRP A 103 -8.21 2.43 -8.23
C TRP A 103 -9.59 3.08 -8.33
N LEU A 104 -9.76 4.15 -9.11
CA LEU A 104 -11.08 4.78 -9.33
C LEU A 104 -12.07 3.82 -10.02
N ASP A 105 -11.57 2.91 -10.86
CA ASP A 105 -12.36 1.87 -11.51
C ASP A 105 -12.57 0.65 -10.59
N HIS A 106 -11.65 0.40 -9.65
CA HIS A 106 -11.63 -0.74 -8.72
C HIS A 106 -11.51 -0.27 -7.26
N LYS A 107 -12.50 0.47 -6.77
CA LYS A 107 -12.48 1.07 -5.43
C LYS A 107 -12.38 0.03 -4.32
N GLY A 108 -11.35 0.16 -3.48
CA GLY A 108 -11.06 -0.77 -2.40
C GLY A 108 -10.05 -1.85 -2.76
N SER A 109 -9.68 -1.96 -4.05
CA SER A 109 -8.62 -2.87 -4.49
C SER A 109 -7.24 -2.40 -4.05
N VAL A 110 -6.35 -3.35 -3.78
CA VAL A 110 -4.91 -3.14 -3.55
C VAL A 110 -4.09 -3.44 -4.81
N GLY A 111 -4.76 -3.70 -5.93
CA GLY A 111 -4.17 -3.84 -7.26
C GLY A 111 -3.64 -5.23 -7.59
N ARG A 112 -2.70 -5.26 -8.52
CA ARG A 112 -2.16 -6.47 -9.13
C ARG A 112 -0.76 -6.78 -8.61
N PRO A 113 -0.34 -8.07 -8.58
CA PRO A 113 1.03 -8.43 -8.22
C PRO A 113 2.03 -7.77 -9.19
N LEU A 114 3.09 -7.17 -8.63
CA LEU A 114 4.21 -6.64 -9.42
C LEU A 114 5.12 -7.76 -9.92
N PHE A 115 5.18 -8.85 -9.18
CA PHE A 115 5.90 -10.07 -9.55
C PHE A 115 5.24 -11.27 -8.86
N GLY A 116 5.49 -12.48 -9.38
CA GLY A 116 4.86 -13.71 -8.90
C GLY A 116 3.38 -13.80 -9.27
N SER A 117 2.63 -14.53 -8.49
CA SER A 117 1.20 -14.76 -8.64
C SER A 117 0.48 -14.48 -7.31
N LEU A 118 -0.80 -14.12 -7.40
CA LEU A 118 -1.69 -13.95 -6.27
C LEU A 118 -2.78 -15.01 -6.35
N HIS A 119 -3.06 -15.67 -5.24
CA HIS A 119 -4.02 -16.74 -5.11
C HIS A 119 -4.97 -16.45 -3.97
N ILE A 120 -6.24 -16.80 -4.14
CA ILE A 120 -7.23 -16.80 -3.07
C ILE A 120 -7.61 -18.24 -2.80
N LEU A 121 -7.32 -18.71 -1.58
CA LEU A 121 -7.53 -20.10 -1.20
C LEU A 121 -8.56 -20.21 -0.07
N ASP A 122 -9.31 -21.32 -0.07
CA ASP A 122 -10.13 -21.73 1.05
C ASP A 122 -9.30 -22.36 2.19
N ASP A 123 -9.99 -22.82 3.25
CA ASP A 123 -9.35 -23.44 4.42
C ASP A 123 -8.69 -24.80 4.09
N ASP A 124 -9.07 -25.43 2.99
CA ASP A 124 -8.49 -26.71 2.49
C ASP A 124 -7.32 -26.46 1.51
N GLY A 125 -7.00 -25.19 1.23
CA GLY A 125 -5.93 -24.79 0.31
C GLY A 125 -6.30 -24.91 -1.17
N VAL A 126 -7.59 -24.95 -1.49
CA VAL A 126 -8.12 -25.01 -2.85
C VAL A 126 -8.35 -23.58 -3.37
N GLU A 127 -7.95 -23.33 -4.62
CA GLU A 127 -8.10 -22.02 -5.25
C GLU A 127 -9.57 -21.68 -5.50
N LEU A 128 -9.98 -20.51 -5.05
CA LEU A 128 -11.34 -20.02 -5.16
C LEU A 128 -11.56 -19.25 -6.48
N PRO A 129 -12.77 -19.30 -7.06
CA PRO A 129 -13.14 -18.51 -8.22
C PRO A 129 -13.09 -17.00 -7.94
N ILE A 130 -12.99 -16.20 -9.02
CA ILE A 130 -13.09 -14.75 -8.98
C ILE A 130 -14.39 -14.33 -8.26
N GLY A 131 -14.27 -13.37 -7.33
CA GLY A 131 -15.37 -12.84 -6.51
C GLY A 131 -15.62 -13.61 -5.22
N GLU A 132 -15.04 -14.78 -5.02
CA GLU A 132 -15.14 -15.52 -3.75
C GLU A 132 -14.06 -15.10 -2.76
N VAL A 133 -14.42 -14.99 -1.48
CA VAL A 133 -13.56 -14.52 -0.40
C VAL A 133 -12.81 -15.68 0.24
N GLY A 134 -11.50 -15.55 0.36
CA GLY A 134 -10.63 -16.55 1.03
C GLY A 134 -9.32 -15.93 1.49
N GLY A 135 -8.39 -16.77 1.93
CA GLY A 135 -7.05 -16.37 2.34
C GLY A 135 -6.23 -15.86 1.14
N VAL A 136 -5.51 -14.76 1.34
CA VAL A 136 -4.64 -14.16 0.32
C VAL A 136 -3.26 -14.81 0.40
N TYR A 137 -2.81 -15.37 -0.72
CA TYR A 137 -1.52 -16.04 -0.84
C TYR A 137 -0.72 -15.50 -2.02
N PHE A 138 0.59 -15.42 -1.83
CA PHE A 138 1.55 -15.12 -2.89
C PHE A 138 2.33 -16.37 -3.29
N GLY A 139 2.59 -16.52 -4.60
CA GLY A 139 3.28 -17.65 -5.17
C GLY A 139 4.10 -17.31 -6.41
N GLY A 140 4.61 -18.35 -7.08
CA GLY A 140 5.40 -18.25 -8.32
C GLY A 140 6.91 -18.32 -8.09
N GLU A 141 7.66 -18.40 -9.20
CA GLU A 141 9.12 -18.60 -9.18
C GLU A 141 9.91 -17.49 -8.47
N THR A 142 9.32 -16.31 -8.34
CA THR A 142 9.93 -15.14 -7.68
C THR A 142 9.48 -14.97 -6.23
N ALA A 143 8.60 -15.85 -5.72
CA ALA A 143 8.17 -15.81 -4.34
C ALA A 143 9.34 -16.10 -3.40
N THR A 144 9.55 -15.24 -2.41
CA THR A 144 10.62 -15.42 -1.43
C THR A 144 10.14 -16.36 -0.32
N THR A 145 10.95 -17.31 0.05
CA THR A 145 10.74 -18.09 1.28
C THR A 145 11.23 -17.29 2.49
N PHE A 146 10.48 -17.33 3.58
CA PHE A 146 10.83 -16.68 4.83
C PHE A 146 10.63 -17.64 6.01
N GLU A 147 11.23 -17.34 7.14
CA GLU A 147 11.04 -18.07 8.39
C GLU A 147 10.83 -17.09 9.54
N TYR A 148 9.86 -17.37 10.40
CA TYR A 148 9.72 -16.65 11.65
C TYR A 148 10.76 -17.13 12.65
N HIS A 149 11.54 -16.23 13.23
CA HIS A 149 12.62 -16.57 14.13
C HIS A 149 12.11 -17.33 15.36
N ASN A 150 12.64 -18.55 15.58
CA ASN A 150 12.26 -19.47 16.64
C ASN A 150 10.75 -19.81 16.71
N ASP A 151 10.04 -19.80 15.58
CA ASP A 151 8.62 -20.11 15.49
C ASP A 151 8.33 -20.94 14.22
N GLU A 152 8.67 -22.23 14.28
CA GLU A 152 8.46 -23.16 13.17
C GLU A 152 6.98 -23.39 12.89
N GLU A 153 6.12 -23.37 13.93
CA GLU A 153 4.67 -23.59 13.78
C GLU A 153 4.05 -22.45 12.98
N LYS A 154 4.38 -21.21 13.35
CA LYS A 154 3.93 -20.03 12.61
C LYS A 154 4.48 -20.00 11.18
N THR A 155 5.73 -20.39 10.99
CA THR A 155 6.31 -20.47 9.65
C THR A 155 5.56 -21.47 8.77
N LYS A 156 5.26 -22.66 9.30
CA LYS A 156 4.47 -23.67 8.57
C LYS A 156 3.06 -23.22 8.28
N SER A 157 2.38 -22.57 9.24
CA SER A 157 1.01 -22.08 9.04
C SER A 157 0.89 -20.95 8.01
N ALA A 158 1.98 -20.24 7.74
CA ALA A 158 2.03 -19.19 6.74
C ALA A 158 2.27 -19.71 5.31
N MET A 159 2.51 -21.02 5.13
CA MET A 159 2.86 -21.63 3.85
C MET A 159 1.94 -22.79 3.50
N THR A 160 1.69 -23.00 2.20
CA THR A 160 0.99 -24.18 1.68
C THR A 160 1.98 -25.22 1.17
N ASP A 161 1.50 -26.46 0.97
CA ASP A 161 2.29 -27.53 0.36
C ASP A 161 2.71 -27.21 -1.09
N GLN A 162 1.99 -26.32 -1.76
CA GLN A 162 2.31 -25.82 -3.10
C GLN A 162 3.40 -24.74 -3.11
N GLY A 163 3.87 -24.29 -1.95
CA GLY A 163 4.87 -23.24 -1.81
C GLY A 163 4.30 -21.81 -1.88
N TYR A 164 2.99 -21.63 -1.74
CA TYR A 164 2.39 -20.31 -1.57
C TYR A 164 2.52 -19.85 -0.13
N SER A 165 2.66 -18.53 0.08
CA SER A 165 2.80 -17.95 1.39
C SER A 165 1.80 -16.81 1.64
N SER A 166 1.31 -16.71 2.87
CA SER A 166 0.30 -15.73 3.28
C SER A 166 0.80 -14.84 4.41
N LEU A 167 0.27 -13.62 4.47
CA LEU A 167 0.40 -12.71 5.61
C LEU A 167 -0.75 -12.87 6.61
N GLY A 168 -1.71 -13.78 6.32
CA GLY A 168 -2.90 -14.02 7.13
C GLY A 168 -4.07 -13.10 6.79
N ASP A 169 -3.99 -12.35 5.70
CA ASP A 169 -5.07 -11.48 5.24
C ASP A 169 -6.11 -12.25 4.42
N VAL A 170 -7.31 -11.69 4.34
CA VAL A 170 -8.46 -12.23 3.61
C VAL A 170 -8.86 -11.25 2.51
N GLY A 171 -9.19 -11.78 1.32
CA GLY A 171 -9.57 -10.97 0.17
C GLY A 171 -10.25 -11.79 -0.92
N TYR A 172 -10.42 -11.17 -2.08
CA TYR A 172 -10.92 -11.81 -3.29
C TYR A 172 -10.27 -11.18 -4.53
N LEU A 173 -10.31 -11.87 -5.66
CA LEU A 173 -9.96 -11.31 -6.97
C LEU A 173 -11.22 -10.73 -7.62
N ASP A 174 -11.12 -9.55 -8.24
CA ASP A 174 -12.16 -8.86 -9.00
C ASP A 174 -11.87 -8.82 -10.50
#